data_ced937ae6f62d49b39faf2de6840957e
#
_entry.id   ced937ae6f62d49b39faf2de6840957e
#
_cell.length_a   1.000
_cell.length_b   1.000
_cell.length_c   1.000
_cell.angle_alpha   90.00
_cell.angle_beta   90.00
_cell.angle_gamma   90.00
#
_symmetry.space_group_name_H-M   'P 1'
#
loop_
_entity.id
_entity.type
_entity.pdbx_description
1 polymer ?
#
loop_
_entity_poly.entity_id
_entity_poly.type
_entity_poly.pdbx_seq_one_letter_code
_entity_poly.pdbx_strand_id
1 'polypeptide(L)'
;MFFSLFWTFLKIGTFTLGGGYAMLPLIQREVVDRRGWIDEEEFLNMIALAQAAPGIIAVNSAIFIGWRCGGWRGVCGAVLGAVLPSFLIILAIAMVFSEWKEQPAVEAAFKGIRPAVVALIAAPLFKMAKTAMNVQRSDVRSTKERIGATLPLLISLAAALLIWLAHVNPVWIILATIILTLLTQWLKER
;
A
#
# COMPACT_ATOMS: atom_id res chain seq x y z
N MET A 1 -19.51 19.84 -6.65
CA MET A 1 -18.25 19.06 -6.65
C MET A 1 -18.26 17.93 -5.61
N PHE A 2 -18.64 18.18 -4.31
CA PHE A 2 -18.70 17.15 -3.27
C PHE A 2 -19.48 15.89 -3.70
N PHE A 3 -20.76 16.01 -4.04
CA PHE A 3 -21.60 14.87 -4.43
C PHE A 3 -21.09 14.14 -5.67
N SER A 4 -20.49 14.86 -6.62
CA SER A 4 -19.95 14.26 -7.83
C SER A 4 -18.74 13.39 -7.52
N LEU A 5 -17.81 13.89 -6.68
CA LEU A 5 -16.65 13.13 -6.19
C LEU A 5 -17.09 11.95 -5.31
N PHE A 6 -17.99 12.19 -4.36
CA PHE A 6 -18.53 11.14 -3.50
C PHE A 6 -19.11 9.98 -4.32
N TRP A 7 -19.97 10.27 -5.29
CA TRP A 7 -20.62 9.22 -6.09
C TRP A 7 -19.64 8.49 -7.00
N THR A 8 -18.66 9.20 -7.53
CA THR A 8 -17.59 8.61 -8.36
C THR A 8 -16.75 7.63 -7.56
N PHE A 9 -16.24 8.08 -6.43
CA PHE A 9 -15.41 7.24 -5.58
C PHE A 9 -16.21 6.13 -4.88
N LEU A 10 -17.49 6.34 -4.61
CA LEU A 10 -18.38 5.29 -4.10
C LEU A 10 -18.55 4.15 -5.10
N LYS A 11 -18.75 4.47 -6.38
CA LYS A 11 -18.78 3.44 -7.43
C LYS A 11 -17.44 2.70 -7.52
N ILE A 12 -16.33 3.44 -7.57
CA ILE A 12 -15.00 2.84 -7.65
C ILE A 12 -14.76 1.93 -6.43
N GLY A 13 -15.04 2.41 -5.21
CA GLY A 13 -14.87 1.64 -3.98
C GLY A 13 -15.75 0.39 -3.91
N THR A 14 -16.97 0.43 -4.45
CA THR A 14 -17.88 -0.72 -4.47
C THR A 14 -17.44 -1.80 -5.45
N PHE A 15 -16.97 -1.42 -6.64
CA PHE A 15 -16.63 -2.37 -7.70
C PHE A 15 -15.17 -2.85 -7.65
N THR A 16 -14.35 -2.33 -6.76
CA THR A 16 -12.96 -2.74 -6.65
C THR A 16 -12.76 -3.77 -5.54
N LEU A 17 -12.84 -5.02 -5.90
CA LEU A 17 -12.46 -6.15 -5.05
C LEU A 17 -11.00 -6.51 -5.36
N GLY A 18 -10.01 -5.83 -4.71
CA GLY A 18 -8.65 -6.26 -5.01
C GLY A 18 -7.48 -5.33 -4.69
N GLY A 19 -7.59 -4.40 -3.80
CA GLY A 19 -6.47 -3.57 -3.36
C GLY A 19 -6.22 -2.29 -4.17
N GLY A 20 -5.41 -1.37 -3.61
CA GLY A 20 -5.27 0.00 -4.09
C GLY A 20 -4.78 0.14 -5.53
N TYR A 21 -3.91 -0.73 -5.99
CA TYR A 21 -3.42 -0.71 -7.38
C TYR A 21 -4.49 -1.07 -8.42
N ALA A 22 -5.42 -1.97 -8.08
CA ALA A 22 -6.52 -2.34 -8.98
C ALA A 22 -7.52 -1.20 -9.20
N MET A 23 -7.57 -0.22 -8.29
CA MET A 23 -8.41 0.97 -8.41
C MET A 23 -7.86 2.03 -9.37
N LEU A 24 -6.54 2.09 -9.58
CA LEU A 24 -5.90 3.15 -10.36
C LEU A 24 -6.45 3.27 -11.79
N PRO A 25 -6.58 2.18 -12.58
CA PRO A 25 -7.16 2.27 -13.92
C PRO A 25 -8.62 2.74 -13.92
N LEU A 26 -9.40 2.38 -12.88
CA LEU A 26 -10.79 2.80 -12.76
C LEU A 26 -10.89 4.29 -12.39
N ILE A 27 -9.99 4.76 -11.51
CA ILE A 27 -9.90 6.18 -11.16
C ILE A 27 -9.51 6.99 -12.40
N GLN A 28 -8.47 6.57 -13.15
CA GLN A 28 -8.02 7.22 -14.38
C GLN A 28 -9.18 7.35 -15.38
N ARG A 29 -9.82 6.23 -15.70
CA ARG A 29 -10.95 6.19 -16.63
C ARG A 29 -12.08 7.14 -16.22
N GLU A 30 -12.40 7.25 -14.94
CA GLU A 30 -13.52 8.09 -14.49
C GLU A 30 -13.12 9.56 -14.39
N VAL A 31 -11.91 9.86 -13.91
CA VAL A 31 -11.46 11.23 -13.59
C VAL A 31 -10.83 11.92 -14.79
N VAL A 32 -10.05 11.19 -15.59
CA VAL A 32 -9.39 11.71 -16.79
C VAL A 32 -10.29 11.53 -18.02
N ASP A 33 -10.59 10.26 -18.41
CA ASP A 33 -11.20 9.97 -19.71
C ASP A 33 -12.67 10.39 -19.76
N ARG A 34 -13.45 10.15 -18.70
CA ARG A 34 -14.90 10.41 -18.72
C ARG A 34 -15.28 11.82 -18.30
N ARG A 35 -14.62 12.35 -17.31
CA ARG A 35 -15.01 13.63 -16.70
C ARG A 35 -14.08 14.79 -17.03
N GLY A 36 -12.85 14.50 -17.46
CA GLY A 36 -11.86 15.51 -17.75
C GLY A 36 -11.57 16.45 -16.59
N TRP A 37 -11.63 15.94 -15.35
CA TRP A 37 -11.37 16.76 -14.17
C TRP A 37 -9.90 17.10 -14.03
N ILE A 38 -9.05 16.21 -14.50
CA ILE A 38 -7.59 16.28 -14.43
C ILE A 38 -7.07 15.72 -15.76
N ASP A 39 -5.96 16.26 -16.27
CA ASP A 39 -5.28 15.69 -17.42
C ASP A 39 -4.43 14.47 -17.03
N GLU A 40 -3.95 13.74 -18.04
CA GLU A 40 -3.20 12.50 -17.84
C GLU A 40 -1.86 12.73 -17.12
N GLU A 41 -1.16 13.80 -17.45
CA GLU A 41 0.13 14.15 -16.85
C GLU A 41 -0.05 14.49 -15.36
N GLU A 42 -1.04 15.32 -15.04
CA GLU A 42 -1.37 15.67 -13.66
C GLU A 42 -1.81 14.44 -12.87
N PHE A 43 -2.59 13.52 -13.48
CA PHE A 43 -2.98 12.26 -12.86
C PHE A 43 -1.77 11.38 -12.51
N LEU A 44 -0.82 11.21 -13.42
CA LEU A 44 0.40 10.44 -13.18
C LEU A 44 1.23 11.02 -12.04
N ASN A 45 1.37 12.35 -11.99
CA ASN A 45 2.07 13.05 -10.92
C ASN A 45 1.38 12.82 -9.56
N MET A 46 0.05 12.90 -9.51
CA MET A 46 -0.71 12.63 -8.28
C MET A 46 -0.57 11.18 -7.81
N ILE A 47 -0.57 10.21 -8.73
CA ILE A 47 -0.37 8.82 -8.38
C ILE A 47 1.04 8.58 -7.84
N ALA A 48 2.07 9.20 -8.40
CA ALA A 48 3.43 9.13 -7.86
C ALA A 48 3.49 9.67 -6.42
N LEU A 49 2.83 10.80 -6.14
CA LEU A 49 2.72 11.34 -4.79
C LEU A 49 1.92 10.42 -3.85
N ALA A 50 0.81 9.85 -4.34
CA ALA A 50 -0.02 8.93 -3.55
C ALA A 50 0.73 7.63 -3.18
N GLN A 51 1.67 7.18 -4.02
CA GLN A 51 2.54 6.04 -3.74
C GLN A 51 3.66 6.37 -2.75
N ALA A 52 4.18 7.59 -2.79
CA ALA A 52 5.20 8.06 -1.86
C ALA A 52 4.64 8.33 -0.44
N ALA A 53 3.36 8.69 -0.35
CA ALA A 53 2.70 8.96 0.93
C ALA A 53 2.40 7.65 1.68
N PRO A 54 2.65 7.60 3.01
CA PRO A 54 2.31 6.44 3.81
C PRO A 54 0.78 6.24 3.85
N GLY A 55 0.30 5.02 3.60
CA GLY A 55 -1.11 4.69 3.65
C GLY A 55 -1.61 3.90 2.44
N ILE A 56 -2.94 3.74 2.35
CA ILE A 56 -3.60 3.02 1.26
C ILE A 56 -3.63 3.91 0.02
N ILE A 57 -3.01 3.46 -1.08
CA ILE A 57 -2.90 4.21 -2.35
C ILE A 57 -4.26 4.74 -2.82
N ALA A 58 -5.32 3.95 -2.71
CA ALA A 58 -6.67 4.35 -3.10
C ALA A 58 -7.18 5.57 -2.31
N VAL A 59 -6.95 5.59 -0.99
CA VAL A 59 -7.35 6.71 -0.12
C VAL A 59 -6.48 7.93 -0.38
N ASN A 60 -5.16 7.74 -0.51
CA ASN A 60 -4.23 8.81 -0.86
C ASN A 60 -4.62 9.45 -2.21
N SER A 61 -4.92 8.63 -3.24
CA SER A 61 -5.38 9.13 -4.54
C SER A 61 -6.71 9.91 -4.42
N ALA A 62 -7.65 9.41 -3.60
CA ALA A 62 -8.91 10.11 -3.34
C ALA A 62 -8.69 11.47 -2.66
N ILE A 63 -7.71 11.56 -1.75
CA ILE A 63 -7.34 12.82 -1.09
C ILE A 63 -6.78 13.81 -2.11
N PHE A 64 -5.78 13.41 -2.91
CA PHE A 64 -5.14 14.30 -3.88
C PHE A 64 -6.13 14.78 -4.95
N ILE A 65 -6.88 13.86 -5.55
CA ILE A 65 -7.90 14.18 -6.56
C ILE A 65 -9.02 15.04 -5.95
N GLY A 66 -9.48 14.69 -4.77
CA GLY A 66 -10.50 15.43 -4.05
C GLY A 66 -10.06 16.86 -3.75
N TRP A 67 -8.81 17.04 -3.31
CA TRP A 67 -8.22 18.34 -3.06
C TRP A 67 -8.12 19.17 -4.33
N ARG A 68 -7.62 18.60 -5.40
CA ARG A 68 -7.44 19.27 -6.68
C ARG A 68 -8.76 19.73 -7.30
N CYS A 69 -9.80 18.90 -7.20
CA CYS A 69 -11.10 19.16 -7.80
C CYS A 69 -12.03 20.03 -6.96
N GLY A 70 -11.90 20.04 -5.63
CA GLY A 70 -12.88 20.70 -4.78
C GLY A 70 -12.38 21.09 -3.38
N GLY A 71 -11.07 21.16 -3.17
CA GLY A 71 -10.47 21.50 -1.88
C GLY A 71 -10.94 20.55 -0.76
N TRP A 72 -11.07 21.05 0.46
CA TRP A 72 -11.50 20.23 1.61
C TRP A 72 -12.83 19.51 1.41
N ARG A 73 -13.81 20.18 0.78
CA ARG A 73 -15.10 19.55 0.48
C ARG A 73 -14.95 18.40 -0.51
N GLY A 74 -14.04 18.56 -1.49
CA GLY A 74 -13.71 17.51 -2.43
C GLY A 74 -13.05 16.32 -1.75
N VAL A 75 -12.09 16.55 -0.85
CA VAL A 75 -11.43 15.50 -0.05
C VAL A 75 -12.43 14.70 0.76
N CYS A 76 -13.30 15.38 1.53
CA CYS A 76 -14.34 14.70 2.32
C CYS A 76 -15.24 13.83 1.44
N GLY A 77 -15.69 14.37 0.28
CA GLY A 77 -16.53 13.61 -0.64
C GLY A 77 -15.81 12.38 -1.22
N ALA A 78 -14.59 12.55 -1.72
CA ALA A 78 -13.84 11.48 -2.34
C ALA A 78 -13.45 10.37 -1.34
N VAL A 79 -12.96 10.74 -0.15
CA VAL A 79 -12.55 9.78 0.89
C VAL A 79 -13.76 9.02 1.45
N LEU A 80 -14.85 9.72 1.79
CA LEU A 80 -16.07 9.06 2.24
C LEU A 80 -16.60 8.10 1.17
N GLY A 81 -16.63 8.53 -0.10
CA GLY A 81 -17.02 7.67 -1.20
C GLY A 81 -16.17 6.42 -1.34
N ALA A 82 -14.84 6.55 -1.21
CA ALA A 82 -13.92 5.42 -1.35
C ALA A 82 -14.01 4.41 -0.19
N VAL A 83 -14.22 4.90 1.05
CA VAL A 83 -14.15 4.07 2.27
C VAL A 83 -15.52 3.49 2.65
N LEU A 84 -16.58 4.24 2.45
CA LEU A 84 -17.92 3.92 2.96
C LEU A 84 -18.47 2.57 2.46
N PRO A 85 -18.33 2.18 1.18
CA PRO A 85 -18.80 0.87 0.71
C PRO A 85 -18.13 -0.29 1.45
N SER A 86 -16.81 -0.27 1.55
CA SER A 86 -16.04 -1.31 2.24
C SER A 86 -16.40 -1.36 3.73
N PHE A 87 -16.56 -0.21 4.38
CA PHE A 87 -16.97 -0.11 5.77
C PHE A 87 -18.35 -0.72 6.01
N LEU A 88 -19.33 -0.38 5.18
CA LEU A 88 -20.69 -0.91 5.32
C LEU A 88 -20.77 -2.42 5.05
N ILE A 89 -20.04 -2.91 4.04
CA ILE A 89 -19.97 -4.34 3.74
C ILE A 89 -19.36 -5.11 4.90
N ILE A 90 -18.22 -4.64 5.43
CA ILE A 90 -17.56 -5.29 6.57
C ILE A 90 -18.46 -5.26 7.82
N LEU A 91 -19.13 -4.14 8.08
CA LEU A 91 -20.05 -4.01 9.20
C LEU A 91 -21.23 -4.98 9.07
N ALA A 92 -21.84 -5.08 7.88
CA ALA A 92 -22.92 -6.03 7.62
C ALA A 92 -22.47 -7.48 7.80
N ILE A 93 -21.28 -7.82 7.27
CA ILE A 93 -20.69 -9.15 7.47
C ILE A 93 -20.45 -9.42 8.96
N ALA A 94 -19.90 -8.46 9.70
CA ALA A 94 -19.59 -8.62 11.12
C ALA A 94 -20.84 -8.89 11.97
N MET A 95 -21.96 -8.24 11.67
CA MET A 95 -23.23 -8.46 12.37
C MET A 95 -23.75 -9.89 12.17
N VAL A 96 -23.67 -10.41 10.97
CA VAL A 96 -24.12 -11.78 10.65
C VAL A 96 -23.10 -12.82 11.11
N PHE A 97 -21.81 -12.51 10.98
CA PHE A 97 -20.71 -13.42 11.25
C PHE A 97 -20.63 -13.85 12.71
N SER A 98 -21.05 -13.01 13.66
CA SER A 98 -21.03 -13.33 15.08
C SER A 98 -21.86 -14.57 15.45
N GLU A 99 -22.96 -14.81 14.71
CA GLU A 99 -23.84 -15.98 14.90
C GLU A 99 -23.31 -17.22 14.16
N TRP A 100 -22.54 -17.04 13.10
CA TRP A 100 -22.13 -18.13 12.21
C TRP A 100 -20.70 -18.62 12.43
N LYS A 101 -19.89 -17.88 13.20
CA LYS A 101 -18.47 -18.19 13.44
C LYS A 101 -18.23 -19.57 14.06
N GLU A 102 -19.21 -20.11 14.82
CA GLU A 102 -19.12 -21.40 15.50
C GLU A 102 -19.58 -22.57 14.62
N GLN A 103 -20.07 -22.32 13.41
CA GLN A 103 -20.44 -23.39 12.52
C GLN A 103 -19.21 -24.11 11.95
N PRO A 104 -19.18 -25.47 11.97
CA PRO A 104 -18.01 -26.24 11.51
C PRO A 104 -17.60 -25.97 10.07
N ALA A 105 -18.57 -25.66 9.20
CA ALA A 105 -18.31 -25.31 7.80
C ALA A 105 -17.56 -23.97 7.66
N VAL A 106 -17.91 -22.97 8.46
CA VAL A 106 -17.26 -21.67 8.49
C VAL A 106 -15.84 -21.79 9.04
N GLU A 107 -15.68 -22.54 10.12
CA GLU A 107 -14.35 -22.81 10.70
C GLU A 107 -13.43 -23.54 9.70
N ALA A 108 -13.94 -24.53 8.99
CA ALA A 108 -13.18 -25.24 7.96
C ALA A 108 -12.78 -24.32 6.80
N ALA A 109 -13.68 -23.43 6.35
CA ALA A 109 -13.37 -22.44 5.33
C ALA A 109 -12.25 -21.49 5.77
N PHE A 110 -12.30 -20.97 7.00
CA PHE A 110 -11.23 -20.11 7.54
C PHE A 110 -9.90 -20.85 7.72
N LYS A 111 -9.92 -22.13 8.12
CA LYS A 111 -8.71 -22.95 8.17
C LYS A 111 -8.05 -23.09 6.79
N GLY A 112 -8.86 -23.19 5.72
CA GLY A 112 -8.36 -23.23 4.34
C GLY A 112 -7.85 -21.86 3.82
N ILE A 113 -8.50 -20.76 4.23
CA ILE A 113 -8.11 -19.39 3.77
C ILE A 113 -6.81 -18.92 4.43
N ARG A 114 -6.54 -19.28 5.69
CA ARG A 114 -5.33 -18.84 6.41
C ARG A 114 -4.03 -19.11 5.66
N PRO A 115 -3.73 -20.32 5.17
CA PRO A 115 -2.50 -20.56 4.41
C PRO A 115 -2.47 -19.83 3.05
N ALA A 116 -3.63 -19.63 2.42
CA ALA A 116 -3.72 -18.86 1.19
C ALA A 116 -3.34 -17.39 1.40
N VAL A 117 -3.80 -16.77 2.49
CA VAL A 117 -3.41 -15.39 2.85
C VAL A 117 -1.91 -15.29 3.11
N VAL A 118 -1.34 -16.26 3.82
CA VAL A 118 0.12 -16.31 4.05
C VAL A 118 0.88 -16.39 2.72
N ALA A 119 0.43 -17.23 1.80
CA ALA A 119 1.04 -17.34 0.47
C ALA A 119 0.93 -16.04 -0.35
N LEU A 120 -0.22 -15.35 -0.27
CA LEU A 120 -0.43 -14.06 -0.94
C LEU A 120 0.49 -12.95 -0.41
N ILE A 121 0.85 -12.99 0.87
CA ILE A 121 1.82 -12.05 1.47
C ILE A 121 3.24 -12.46 1.13
N ALA A 122 3.54 -13.76 1.16
CA ALA A 122 4.88 -14.27 0.88
C ALA A 122 5.31 -14.09 -0.59
N ALA A 123 4.40 -14.24 -1.55
CA ALA A 123 4.73 -14.16 -2.96
C ALA A 123 5.33 -12.80 -3.39
N PRO A 124 4.74 -11.64 -3.07
CA PRO A 124 5.35 -10.33 -3.31
C PRO A 124 6.70 -10.16 -2.60
N LEU A 125 6.82 -10.65 -1.36
CA LEU A 125 8.06 -10.58 -0.59
C LEU A 125 9.20 -11.31 -1.31
N PHE A 126 8.96 -12.54 -1.78
CA PHE A 126 9.94 -13.30 -2.57
C PHE A 126 10.31 -12.59 -3.88
N LYS A 127 9.32 -12.00 -4.56
CA LYS A 127 9.56 -11.24 -5.79
C LYS A 127 10.43 -10.01 -5.53
N MET A 128 10.14 -9.26 -4.48
CA MET A 128 10.94 -8.09 -4.09
C MET A 128 12.36 -8.48 -3.67
N ALA A 129 12.51 -9.53 -2.86
CA ALA A 129 13.80 -10.04 -2.46
C ALA A 129 14.65 -10.50 -3.67
N LYS A 130 14.05 -11.22 -4.61
CA LYS A 130 14.72 -11.65 -5.85
C LYS A 130 15.13 -10.46 -6.72
N THR A 131 14.28 -9.45 -6.83
CA THR A 131 14.59 -8.23 -7.59
C THR A 131 15.73 -7.46 -6.94
N ALA A 132 15.73 -7.28 -5.63
CA ALA A 132 16.82 -6.65 -4.89
C ALA A 132 18.15 -7.38 -5.06
N MET A 133 18.15 -8.71 -5.01
CA MET A 133 19.34 -9.52 -5.25
C MET A 133 19.83 -9.46 -6.70
N ASN A 134 18.92 -9.36 -7.68
CA ASN A 134 19.31 -9.29 -9.10
C ASN A 134 19.87 -7.92 -9.49
N VAL A 135 19.31 -6.83 -8.96
CA VAL A 135 19.85 -5.47 -9.15
C VAL A 135 21.28 -5.39 -8.62
N GLN A 136 21.53 -6.00 -7.47
CA GLN A 136 22.90 -6.08 -6.91
C GLN A 136 23.86 -6.95 -7.74
N ARG A 137 23.37 -7.94 -8.48
CA ARG A 137 24.22 -8.80 -9.32
C ARG A 137 24.66 -8.14 -10.63
N SER A 138 23.88 -7.23 -11.18
CA SER A 138 24.19 -6.56 -12.45
C SER A 138 25.25 -5.47 -12.32
N ASP A 139 25.43 -4.87 -11.14
CA ASP A 139 26.36 -3.78 -10.91
C ASP A 139 27.73 -4.20 -10.31
N VAL A 140 27.86 -5.47 -9.88
CA VAL A 140 29.07 -5.93 -9.17
C VAL A 140 30.22 -6.25 -10.13
N ARG A 141 31.03 -5.25 -10.45
CA ARG A 141 32.30 -5.41 -11.16
C ARG A 141 33.55 -5.41 -10.24
N SER A 142 33.39 -5.18 -8.93
CA SER A 142 34.51 -5.10 -7.98
C SER A 142 34.22 -5.84 -6.67
N THR A 143 35.24 -6.45 -6.10
CA THR A 143 35.20 -7.25 -4.86
C THR A 143 34.80 -6.39 -3.63
N LYS A 144 35.05 -5.07 -3.64
CA LYS A 144 34.64 -4.12 -2.59
C LYS A 144 33.12 -3.88 -2.55
N GLU A 145 32.42 -4.08 -3.67
CA GLU A 145 30.98 -3.92 -3.79
C GLU A 145 30.20 -5.15 -3.28
N ARG A 146 30.84 -6.31 -3.19
CA ARG A 146 30.26 -7.53 -2.62
C ARG A 146 29.88 -7.37 -1.13
N ILE A 147 30.66 -6.60 -0.38
CA ILE A 147 30.38 -6.32 1.04
C ILE A 147 29.17 -5.39 1.16
N GLY A 148 29.00 -4.44 0.23
CA GLY A 148 27.82 -3.58 0.15
C GLY A 148 26.52 -4.32 -0.19
N ALA A 149 26.61 -5.46 -0.90
CA ALA A 149 25.46 -6.25 -1.32
C ALA A 149 24.86 -7.13 -0.19
N THR A 150 25.66 -7.54 0.77
CA THR A 150 25.19 -8.35 1.92
C THR A 150 24.65 -7.50 3.05
N LEU A 151 25.07 -6.24 3.14
CA LEU A 151 24.66 -5.32 4.21
C LEU A 151 23.14 -5.11 4.31
N PRO A 152 22.38 -4.83 3.22
CA PRO A 152 20.93 -4.69 3.27
C PRO A 152 20.21 -5.98 3.69
N LEU A 153 20.73 -7.13 3.29
CA LEU A 153 20.18 -8.43 3.70
C LEU A 153 20.41 -8.69 5.20
N LEU A 154 21.60 -8.37 5.71
CA LEU A 154 21.89 -8.47 7.13
C LEU A 154 21.05 -7.50 7.96
N ILE A 155 20.88 -6.27 7.49
CA ILE A 155 20.02 -5.26 8.15
C ILE A 155 18.55 -5.73 8.17
N SER A 156 18.04 -6.27 7.06
CA SER A 156 16.66 -6.76 7.01
C SER A 156 16.44 -7.99 7.90
N LEU A 157 17.41 -8.90 7.97
CA LEU A 157 17.37 -10.06 8.86
C LEU A 157 17.46 -9.64 10.33
N ALA A 158 18.37 -8.70 10.65
CA ALA A 158 18.49 -8.16 12.00
C ALA A 158 17.22 -7.41 12.42
N ALA A 159 16.62 -6.63 11.53
CA ALA A 159 15.34 -5.96 11.76
C ALA A 159 14.21 -6.97 12.03
N ALA A 160 14.12 -8.03 11.24
CA ALA A 160 13.13 -9.10 11.43
C ALA A 160 13.31 -9.82 12.78
N LEU A 161 14.56 -10.11 13.15
CA LEU A 161 14.89 -10.71 14.45
C LEU A 161 14.56 -9.79 15.62
N LEU A 162 14.85 -8.50 15.50
CA LEU A 162 14.52 -7.50 16.53
C LEU A 162 13.01 -7.37 16.73
N ILE A 163 12.23 -7.38 15.65
CA ILE A 163 10.76 -7.35 15.74
C ILE A 163 10.26 -8.62 16.43
N TRP A 164 10.80 -9.77 16.04
CA TRP A 164 10.31 -11.06 16.55
C TRP A 164 10.72 -11.36 18.01
N LEU A 165 11.98 -11.08 18.38
CA LEU A 165 12.53 -11.39 19.73
C LEU A 165 12.25 -10.27 20.74
N ALA A 166 12.39 -9.02 20.35
CA ALA A 166 12.30 -7.88 21.25
C ALA A 166 10.94 -7.15 21.21
N HIS A 167 9.99 -7.63 20.38
CA HIS A 167 8.68 -7.00 20.17
C HIS A 167 8.75 -5.49 19.93
N VAL A 168 9.85 -5.01 19.33
CA VAL A 168 10.06 -3.58 19.03
C VAL A 168 9.07 -3.15 17.97
N ASN A 169 8.42 -2.01 18.18
CA ASN A 169 7.52 -1.44 17.19
C ASN A 169 8.27 -1.17 15.87
N PRO A 170 7.79 -1.70 14.73
CA PRO A 170 8.43 -1.55 13.42
C PRO A 170 8.75 -0.10 13.04
N VAL A 171 7.97 0.87 13.54
CA VAL A 171 8.18 2.31 13.29
C VAL A 171 9.57 2.78 13.76
N TRP A 172 10.03 2.33 14.92
CA TRP A 172 11.34 2.70 15.44
C TRP A 172 12.49 2.13 14.61
N ILE A 173 12.31 0.94 14.05
CA ILE A 173 13.29 0.30 13.17
C ILE A 173 13.38 1.06 11.85
N ILE A 174 12.25 1.49 11.28
CA ILE A 174 12.22 2.31 10.06
C ILE A 174 12.94 3.65 10.31
N LEU A 175 12.64 4.34 11.40
CA LEU A 175 13.30 5.60 11.76
C LEU A 175 14.80 5.41 11.95
N ALA A 176 15.21 4.37 12.65
CA ALA A 176 16.64 4.07 12.87
C ALA A 176 17.38 3.79 11.56
N THR A 177 16.77 3.03 10.64
CA THR A 177 17.38 2.74 9.33
C THR A 177 17.46 3.97 8.44
N ILE A 178 16.48 4.87 8.47
CA ILE A 178 16.52 6.16 7.75
C ILE A 178 17.67 7.01 8.29
N ILE A 179 17.78 7.18 9.61
CA ILE A 179 18.84 7.96 10.24
C ILE A 179 20.21 7.37 9.91
N LEU A 180 20.37 6.06 10.01
CA LEU A 180 21.62 5.37 9.68
C LEU A 180 22.02 5.60 8.21
N THR A 181 21.07 5.53 7.31
CA THR A 181 21.31 5.74 5.87
C THR A 181 21.74 7.19 5.59
N LEU A 182 21.07 8.16 6.19
CA LEU A 182 21.44 9.57 6.05
C LEU A 182 22.82 9.87 6.63
N LEU A 183 23.15 9.30 7.78
CA LEU A 183 24.48 9.45 8.39
C LEU A 183 25.58 8.83 7.51
N THR A 184 25.34 7.65 6.94
CA THR A 184 26.33 6.99 6.07
C THR A 184 26.52 7.73 4.75
N GLN A 185 25.50 8.36 4.21
CA GLN A 185 25.61 9.24 3.03
C GLN A 185 26.39 10.51 3.35
N TRP A 186 26.07 11.17 4.46
CA TRP A 186 26.75 12.38 4.88
C TRP A 186 28.25 12.18 5.16
N LEU A 187 28.61 11.01 5.73
CA LEU A 187 30.01 10.62 5.95
C LEU A 187 30.77 10.26 4.66
N LYS A 188 30.06 9.88 3.60
CA LYS A 188 30.65 9.55 2.31
C LYS A 188 30.92 10.77 1.42
N GLU A 189 30.19 11.87 1.68
CA GLU A 189 30.33 13.14 0.96
C GLU A 189 31.38 14.08 1.58
N ARG A 190 31.96 13.70 2.74
CA ARG A 190 33.12 14.37 3.38
C ARG A 190 34.40 13.61 3.08
#